data_5fcbec1fc96165c13504d882babcd7c3
#
_entry.id   5fcbec1fc96165c13504d882babcd7c3
#
_cell.length_a   1.000
_cell.length_b   1.000
_cell.length_c   1.000
_cell.angle_alpha   90.00
_cell.angle_beta   90.00
_cell.angle_gamma   90.00
#
_symmetry.space_group_name_H-M   'P 1'
#
loop_
_entity.id
_entity.type
_entity.pdbx_description
1 polymer ?
#
loop_
_entity_poly.entity_id
_entity_poly.type
_entity_poly.pdbx_seq_one_letter_code
_entity_poly.pdbx_strand_id
1 'polypeptide(L)'
;RCDKGYGVNNTGLAVFLDFSEAINRLGKDVVAQRYGNLFDMYEEITDVSPYENPMMIYPAIHYTMGGIWVDYELMTSIKGLFAIGECNFSDHGANRLGASALMQGLADGYFVLPYTIQNYLADQITVPPLLYRPA
;
A
#
# COMPACT_ATOMS: atom_id res chain seq x y z
N ARG A 1 10.05 21.94 2.06
CA ARG A 1 10.65 22.53 3.28
C ARG A 1 12.14 22.27 3.33
N CYS A 2 12.58 21.03 3.28
CA CYS A 2 14.01 20.66 3.34
C CYS A 2 14.83 21.35 2.25
N ASP A 3 14.37 21.29 0.98
CA ASP A 3 15.03 21.94 -0.17
C ASP A 3 15.15 23.47 -0.04
N LYS A 4 14.32 24.07 0.82
CA LYS A 4 14.35 25.51 1.12
C LYS A 4 15.16 25.84 2.38
N GLY A 5 15.87 24.88 2.95
CA GLY A 5 16.68 25.06 4.15
C GLY A 5 15.90 25.10 5.47
N TYR A 6 14.61 24.69 5.45
CA TYR A 6 13.77 24.62 6.68
C TYR A 6 13.70 23.21 7.25
N GLY A 7 14.57 22.32 6.82
CA GLY A 7 14.69 20.99 7.39
C GLY A 7 15.27 21.06 8.81
N VAL A 8 14.85 20.11 9.64
CA VAL A 8 15.32 19.98 11.02
C VAL A 8 16.31 18.82 11.14
N ASN A 9 16.90 18.65 12.28
CA ASN A 9 18.00 17.76 12.64
C ASN A 9 19.35 18.12 11.97
N ASN A 10 20.39 17.33 12.29
CA ASN A 10 21.74 17.58 11.80
C ASN A 10 21.90 17.44 10.29
N THR A 11 21.00 16.72 9.63
CA THR A 11 21.02 16.52 8.18
C THR A 11 20.18 17.55 7.43
N GLY A 12 19.29 18.28 8.10
CA GLY A 12 18.36 19.20 7.49
C GLY A 12 17.29 18.52 6.61
N LEU A 13 17.13 17.20 6.68
CA LEU A 13 16.24 16.43 5.81
C LEU A 13 14.91 16.08 6.47
N ALA A 14 14.77 16.24 7.78
CA ALA A 14 13.54 15.96 8.51
C ALA A 14 12.64 17.20 8.63
N VAL A 15 11.38 16.96 8.95
CA VAL A 15 10.39 17.99 9.32
C VAL A 15 9.64 17.56 10.57
N PHE A 16 9.07 18.53 11.28
CA PHE A 16 8.21 18.23 12.42
C PHE A 16 6.75 18.04 11.98
N LEU A 17 6.12 17.00 12.53
CA LEU A 17 4.67 16.79 12.52
C LEU A 17 4.16 17.08 13.92
N ASP A 18 3.48 18.21 14.10
CA ASP A 18 3.03 18.73 15.37
C ASP A 18 1.54 18.54 15.53
N PHE A 19 1.14 17.87 16.61
CA PHE A 19 -0.26 17.64 16.99
C PHE A 19 -0.73 18.54 18.14
N SER A 20 0.08 19.46 18.65
CA SER A 20 -0.23 20.29 19.81
C SER A 20 -1.53 21.09 19.61
N GLU A 21 -1.75 21.69 18.44
CA GLU A 21 -2.99 22.40 18.14
C GLU A 21 -4.20 21.46 18.14
N ALA A 22 -4.07 20.28 17.52
CA ALA A 22 -5.14 19.30 17.47
C ALA A 22 -5.49 18.76 18.87
N ILE A 23 -4.48 18.51 19.70
CA ILE A 23 -4.65 18.06 21.08
C ILE A 23 -5.35 19.15 21.91
N ASN A 24 -4.94 20.40 21.77
CA ASN A 24 -5.56 21.52 22.48
C ASN A 24 -7.02 21.75 22.05
N ARG A 25 -7.33 21.58 20.79
CA ARG A 25 -8.67 21.82 20.21
C ARG A 25 -9.64 20.66 20.42
N LEU A 26 -9.19 19.43 20.27
CA LEU A 26 -10.05 18.23 20.26
C LEU A 26 -9.98 17.44 21.57
N GLY A 27 -8.95 17.66 22.37
CA GLY A 27 -8.61 16.86 23.54
C GLY A 27 -7.73 15.65 23.22
N LYS A 28 -6.92 15.24 24.18
CA LYS A 28 -5.98 14.13 24.08
C LYS A 28 -6.68 12.81 23.72
N ASP A 29 -7.83 12.53 24.33
CA ASP A 29 -8.56 11.27 24.15
C ASP A 29 -9.05 11.09 22.69
N VAL A 30 -9.54 12.17 22.07
CA VAL A 30 -10.00 12.13 20.67
C VAL A 30 -8.82 11.91 19.70
N VAL A 31 -7.68 12.54 19.99
CA VAL A 31 -6.46 12.35 19.20
C VAL A 31 -5.93 10.93 19.38
N ALA A 32 -5.92 10.41 20.61
CA ALA A 32 -5.51 9.04 20.91
C ALA A 32 -6.41 8.00 20.21
N GLN A 33 -7.71 8.20 20.20
CA GLN A 33 -8.64 7.31 19.48
C GLN A 33 -8.34 7.24 17.98
N ARG A 34 -7.88 8.33 17.37
CA ARG A 34 -7.63 8.42 15.92
C ARG A 34 -6.22 8.00 15.52
N TYR A 35 -5.23 8.34 16.32
CA TYR A 35 -3.81 8.26 15.97
C TYR A 35 -2.96 7.56 17.04
N GLY A 36 -3.56 6.99 18.11
CA GLY A 36 -2.84 6.41 19.22
C GLY A 36 -1.84 5.35 18.79
N ASN A 37 -2.24 4.44 17.91
CA ASN A 37 -1.34 3.40 17.38
C ASN A 37 -0.11 3.97 16.64
N LEU A 38 -0.24 5.10 15.97
CA LEU A 38 0.89 5.79 15.34
C LEU A 38 1.80 6.41 16.39
N PHE A 39 1.22 6.99 17.43
CA PHE A 39 1.97 7.62 18.52
C PHE A 39 2.73 6.57 19.33
N ASP A 40 2.08 5.47 19.67
CA ASP A 40 2.69 4.35 20.39
C ASP A 40 3.88 3.77 19.59
N MET A 41 3.70 3.54 18.30
CA MET A 41 4.78 3.07 17.41
C MET A 41 5.95 4.06 17.35
N TYR A 42 5.68 5.37 17.29
CA TYR A 42 6.73 6.37 17.25
C TYR A 42 7.48 6.43 18.58
N GLU A 43 6.76 6.38 19.70
CA GLU A 43 7.34 6.38 21.05
C GLU A 43 8.19 5.13 21.31
N GLU A 44 7.74 3.94 20.85
CA GLU A 44 8.54 2.70 20.92
C GLU A 44 9.86 2.79 20.16
N ILE A 45 9.89 3.50 19.02
CA ILE A 45 11.10 3.62 18.19
C ILE A 45 12.05 4.72 18.71
N THR A 46 11.48 5.83 19.21
CA THR A 46 12.27 7.06 19.47
C THR A 46 12.41 7.40 20.93
N ASP A 47 11.67 6.73 21.81
CA ASP A 47 11.54 7.07 23.24
C ASP A 47 11.04 8.52 23.49
N VAL A 48 10.27 9.06 22.53
CA VAL A 48 9.71 10.42 22.57
C VAL A 48 8.20 10.37 22.40
N SER A 49 7.47 10.89 23.40
CA SER A 49 6.00 10.92 23.34
C SER A 49 5.47 12.00 22.41
N PRO A 50 4.70 11.64 21.36
CA PRO A 50 4.07 12.59 20.43
C PRO A 50 2.98 13.45 21.06
N TYR A 51 2.52 13.11 22.24
CA TYR A 51 1.59 13.96 23.00
C TYR A 51 2.25 15.19 23.62
N GLU A 52 3.55 15.14 23.81
CA GLU A 52 4.31 16.20 24.47
C GLU A 52 5.28 16.91 23.53
N ASN A 53 5.74 16.21 22.49
CA ASN A 53 6.72 16.72 21.55
C ASN A 53 6.28 16.45 20.10
N PRO A 54 6.60 17.34 19.16
CA PRO A 54 6.37 17.08 17.74
C PRO A 54 7.15 15.86 17.27
N MET A 55 6.52 15.02 16.46
CA MET A 55 7.20 13.90 15.81
C MET A 55 8.15 14.42 14.72
N MET A 56 9.37 13.93 14.72
CA MET A 56 10.31 14.20 13.64
C MET A 56 10.14 13.14 12.56
N ILE A 57 9.74 13.55 11.37
CA ILE A 57 9.48 12.68 10.23
C ILE A 57 10.39 13.02 9.04
N TYR A 58 10.64 12.01 8.22
CA TYR A 58 11.42 12.13 7.00
C TYR A 58 10.54 11.86 5.78
N PRO A 59 10.60 12.70 4.72
CA PRO A 59 9.91 12.42 3.47
C PRO A 59 10.46 11.17 2.80
N ALA A 60 9.62 10.20 2.55
CA ALA A 60 9.99 8.96 1.89
C ALA A 60 9.00 8.64 0.75
N ILE A 61 9.48 7.91 -0.25
CA ILE A 61 8.60 7.36 -1.29
C ILE A 61 7.75 6.28 -0.63
N HIS A 62 6.43 6.43 -0.78
CA HIS A 62 5.47 5.50 -0.19
C HIS A 62 4.82 4.60 -1.25
N TYR A 63 4.44 5.15 -2.40
CA TYR A 63 3.72 4.45 -3.45
C TYR A 63 3.99 5.09 -4.82
N THR A 64 4.17 4.26 -5.84
CA THR A 64 4.34 4.71 -7.22
C THR A 64 3.03 4.63 -7.98
N MET A 65 2.54 5.78 -8.47
CA MET A 65 1.36 5.81 -9.33
C MET A 65 1.72 5.41 -10.75
N GLY A 66 0.78 4.73 -11.43
CA GLY A 66 1.03 4.17 -12.74
C GLY A 66 1.65 2.78 -12.66
N GLY A 67 2.21 2.28 -13.75
CA GLY A 67 2.83 0.96 -13.79
C GLY A 67 2.55 0.22 -15.11
N ILE A 68 2.64 -1.09 -15.07
CA ILE A 68 2.43 -1.97 -16.22
C ILE A 68 0.93 -1.97 -16.58
N TRP A 69 0.62 -1.73 -17.84
CA TRP A 69 -0.75 -1.86 -18.34
C TRP A 69 -1.23 -3.32 -18.23
N VAL A 70 -2.45 -3.50 -17.75
CA VAL A 70 -3.15 -4.79 -17.69
C VAL A 70 -4.60 -4.64 -18.15
N ASP A 71 -5.17 -5.72 -18.64
CA ASP A 71 -6.61 -5.83 -18.86
C ASP A 71 -7.38 -6.18 -17.59
N TYR A 72 -8.69 -6.42 -17.70
CA TYR A 72 -9.53 -6.77 -16.54
C TYR A 72 -9.21 -8.13 -15.91
N GLU A 73 -8.47 -8.98 -16.60
CA GLU A 73 -7.96 -10.25 -16.09
C GLU A 73 -6.51 -10.16 -15.61
N LEU A 74 -5.98 -8.94 -15.44
CA LEU A 74 -4.63 -8.63 -14.97
C LEU A 74 -3.52 -9.08 -15.93
N MET A 75 -3.86 -9.43 -17.17
CA MET A 75 -2.87 -9.79 -18.18
C MET A 75 -2.31 -8.54 -18.86
N THR A 76 -0.98 -8.54 -19.03
CA THR A 76 -0.28 -7.46 -19.73
C THR A 76 -0.43 -7.57 -21.25
N SER A 77 0.15 -6.66 -22.02
CA SER A 77 0.26 -6.79 -23.47
C SER A 77 1.08 -8.02 -23.93
N ILE A 78 1.81 -8.65 -23.03
CA ILE A 78 2.54 -9.89 -23.29
C ILE A 78 1.70 -11.06 -22.81
N LYS A 79 1.29 -11.93 -23.74
CA LYS A 79 0.46 -13.10 -23.44
C LYS A 79 1.13 -14.00 -22.39
N GLY A 80 0.39 -14.31 -21.32
CA GLY A 80 0.85 -15.15 -20.22
C GLY A 80 1.66 -14.43 -19.14
N LEU A 81 1.86 -13.11 -19.28
CA LEU A 81 2.46 -12.28 -18.25
C LEU A 81 1.36 -11.45 -17.55
N PHE A 82 1.26 -11.59 -16.25
CA PHE A 82 0.27 -10.91 -15.41
C PHE A 82 0.97 -9.98 -14.43
N ALA A 83 0.34 -8.86 -14.08
CA ALA A 83 0.83 -7.93 -13.08
C ALA A 83 -0.29 -7.57 -12.11
N ILE A 84 -0.03 -7.71 -10.81
CA ILE A 84 -0.99 -7.46 -9.73
C ILE A 84 -0.41 -6.49 -8.69
N GLY A 85 -1.29 -5.80 -7.96
CA GLY A 85 -0.90 -4.86 -6.92
C GLY A 85 -0.22 -3.60 -7.47
N GLU A 86 0.72 -3.05 -6.74
CA GLU A 86 1.33 -1.76 -7.05
C GLU A 86 2.05 -1.70 -8.40
N CYS A 87 2.54 -2.82 -8.92
CA CYS A 87 3.28 -2.84 -10.18
C CYS A 87 2.39 -2.66 -11.43
N ASN A 88 1.07 -2.86 -11.32
CA ASN A 88 0.16 -2.54 -12.41
C ASN A 88 -0.32 -1.08 -12.36
N PHE A 89 -0.79 -0.54 -13.50
CA PHE A 89 -1.23 0.86 -13.57
C PHE A 89 -2.51 1.12 -12.76
N SER A 90 -3.29 0.11 -12.46
CA SER A 90 -4.54 0.08 -11.72
C SER A 90 -5.56 1.20 -12.06
N ASP A 91 -6.62 1.30 -11.31
CA ASP A 91 -7.68 2.31 -11.49
C ASP A 91 -7.36 3.66 -10.82
N HIS A 92 -6.16 3.82 -10.27
CA HIS A 92 -5.82 5.01 -9.50
C HIS A 92 -5.50 6.23 -10.34
N GLY A 93 -5.13 6.04 -11.59
CA GLY A 93 -4.63 7.13 -12.44
C GLY A 93 -3.42 7.82 -11.81
N ALA A 94 -3.37 9.15 -11.91
CA ALA A 94 -2.27 9.94 -11.36
C ALA A 94 -2.44 10.31 -9.87
N ASN A 95 -3.59 10.01 -9.26
CA ASN A 95 -3.90 10.47 -7.89
C ASN A 95 -4.74 9.44 -7.12
N ARG A 96 -4.07 8.62 -6.35
CA ARG A 96 -4.68 7.57 -5.55
C ARG A 96 -5.37 8.12 -4.30
N LEU A 97 -6.56 7.57 -3.98
CA LEU A 97 -7.21 7.79 -2.69
C LEU A 97 -6.43 7.09 -1.57
N GLY A 98 -6.46 7.66 -0.37
CA GLY A 98 -5.84 7.04 0.80
C GLY A 98 -6.37 5.62 1.05
N ALA A 99 -5.49 4.70 1.43
CA ALA A 99 -5.75 3.28 1.71
C ALA A 99 -6.23 2.42 0.52
N SER A 100 -6.52 2.99 -0.65
CA SER A 100 -7.04 2.24 -1.80
C SER A 100 -6.01 1.30 -2.45
N ALA A 101 -4.73 1.56 -2.33
CA ALA A 101 -3.68 0.72 -2.94
C ALA A 101 -3.66 -0.71 -2.39
N LEU A 102 -3.66 -0.85 -1.06
CA LEU A 102 -3.70 -2.16 -0.42
C LEU A 102 -5.02 -2.89 -0.72
N MET A 103 -6.12 -2.16 -0.71
CA MET A 103 -7.44 -2.70 -1.05
C MET A 103 -7.47 -3.24 -2.48
N GLN A 104 -6.92 -2.50 -3.45
CA GLN A 104 -6.82 -2.94 -4.85
C GLN A 104 -5.93 -4.19 -4.96
N GLY A 105 -4.75 -4.21 -4.35
CA GLY A 105 -3.88 -5.38 -4.38
C GLY A 105 -4.51 -6.62 -3.76
N LEU A 106 -5.29 -6.47 -2.69
CA LEU A 106 -6.06 -7.56 -2.09
C LEU A 106 -7.20 -8.02 -3.01
N ALA A 107 -7.92 -7.08 -3.64
CA ALA A 107 -8.99 -7.41 -4.59
C ALA A 107 -8.43 -8.18 -5.79
N ASP A 108 -7.34 -7.73 -6.38
CA ASP A 108 -6.65 -8.43 -7.47
C ASP A 108 -6.27 -9.85 -7.08
N GLY A 109 -5.67 -10.02 -5.91
CA GLY A 109 -5.19 -11.32 -5.44
C GLY A 109 -6.30 -12.29 -5.05
N TYR A 110 -7.34 -11.81 -4.36
CA TYR A 110 -8.41 -12.68 -3.84
C TYR A 110 -9.56 -12.92 -4.81
N PHE A 111 -9.92 -11.89 -5.60
CA PHE A 111 -11.13 -11.96 -6.41
C PHE A 111 -10.86 -12.10 -7.91
N VAL A 112 -9.78 -11.53 -8.42
CA VAL A 112 -9.50 -11.57 -9.87
C VAL A 112 -8.55 -12.70 -10.22
N LEU A 113 -7.40 -12.79 -9.57
CA LEU A 113 -6.33 -13.74 -9.92
C LEU A 113 -6.77 -15.23 -9.96
N PRO A 114 -7.61 -15.76 -9.06
CA PRO A 114 -8.05 -17.14 -9.15
C PRO A 114 -8.81 -17.46 -10.44
N TYR A 115 -9.67 -16.54 -10.87
CA TYR A 115 -10.41 -16.68 -12.14
C TYR A 115 -9.49 -16.52 -13.34
N THR A 116 -8.55 -15.58 -13.28
CA THR A 116 -7.53 -15.38 -14.31
C THR A 116 -6.73 -16.65 -14.56
N ILE A 117 -6.25 -17.29 -13.49
CA ILE A 117 -5.48 -18.55 -13.59
C ILE A 117 -6.37 -19.65 -14.19
N GLN A 118 -7.59 -19.79 -13.69
CA GLN A 118 -8.52 -20.80 -14.19
C GLN A 118 -8.81 -20.61 -15.68
N ASN A 119 -9.14 -19.39 -16.10
CA ASN A 119 -9.48 -19.07 -17.49
C ASN A 119 -8.27 -19.27 -18.41
N TYR A 120 -7.10 -18.80 -18.01
CA TYR A 120 -5.87 -18.91 -18.80
C TYR A 120 -5.42 -20.37 -19.01
N LEU A 121 -5.64 -21.24 -18.02
CA LEU A 121 -5.24 -22.64 -18.07
C LEU A 121 -6.34 -23.58 -18.59
N ALA A 122 -7.58 -23.09 -18.75
CA ALA A 122 -8.73 -23.93 -19.08
C ALA A 122 -8.49 -24.81 -20.34
N ASP A 123 -7.89 -24.21 -21.36
CA ASP A 123 -7.60 -24.92 -22.63
C ASP A 123 -6.32 -25.79 -22.56
N GLN A 124 -5.56 -25.67 -21.49
CA GLN A 124 -4.27 -26.37 -21.31
C GLN A 124 -4.38 -27.57 -20.36
N ILE A 125 -5.51 -27.73 -19.69
CA ILE A 125 -5.75 -28.87 -18.81
C ILE A 125 -6.08 -30.09 -19.67
N THR A 126 -5.07 -30.87 -20.03
CA THR A 126 -5.25 -32.18 -20.59
C THR A 126 -5.59 -33.15 -19.46
N VAL A 127 -6.83 -33.62 -19.40
CA VAL A 127 -7.19 -34.75 -18.53
C VAL A 127 -6.44 -35.97 -19.08
N PRO A 128 -5.54 -36.61 -18.30
CA PRO A 128 -4.90 -37.84 -18.75
C PRO A 128 -5.99 -38.87 -19.07
N PRO A 129 -5.87 -39.66 -20.15
CA PRO A 129 -6.85 -40.69 -20.43
C PRO A 129 -6.96 -41.63 -19.23
N LEU A 130 -8.16 -41.79 -18.71
CA LEU A 130 -8.45 -42.75 -17.68
C LEU A 130 -7.96 -44.10 -18.17
N LEU A 131 -6.86 -44.60 -17.60
CA LEU A 131 -6.41 -45.98 -17.80
C LEU A 131 -7.46 -46.89 -17.17
N TYR A 132 -8.48 -47.24 -17.98
CA TYR A 132 -9.38 -48.35 -17.63
C TYR A 132 -8.54 -49.62 -17.58
N ARG A 133 -8.24 -50.13 -16.37
CA ARG A 133 -7.75 -51.50 -16.19
C ARG A 133 -8.98 -52.36 -16.08
N PRO A 134 -9.26 -53.21 -17.09
CA PRO A 134 -10.28 -54.25 -16.90
C PRO A 134 -9.79 -55.21 -15.82
N ALA A 135 -10.70 -55.63 -14.94
CA ALA A 135 -10.47 -56.60 -13.87
C ALA A 135 -10.16 -57.99 -14.46
#